data_455137ab476392ae917c902f10ad2165
#
_entry.id   455137ab476392ae917c902f10ad2165
#
_cell.length_a   1.000
_cell.length_b   1.000
_cell.length_c   1.000
_cell.angle_alpha   90.00
_cell.angle_beta   90.00
_cell.angle_gamma   90.00
#
_symmetry.space_group_name_H-M   'P 1'
#
loop_
_entity.id
_entity.type
_entity.pdbx_description
1 polymer ?
#
loop_
_entity_poly.entity_id
_entity_poly.type
_entity_poly.pdbx_seq_one_letter_code
_entity_poly.pdbx_strand_id
1 'polypeptide(L)'
;MIGKLQFNEKSVRKGRSYLYALRQQLVKAQKSKAEWWHRIKFSSDAKHELKWWHHALQYDSKVSLLHYVKWSDPLGVLEPTSDASEWGCGAYFNSEYISLPWTDDVKQITGLGTRRRSMPLCEAIGVAVAISTWRRQFEGRKVLFRTDCLPVVHGVNKGRSSSSSSEWQNAVYRFINRICHKHNIFLHAEHIKGTDNVLSDFVSRNMEQEFILQCLQEGRTVKRAQVLPVTLQPSLNTPAIFFPSA
;
A
#
# COMPACT_ATOMS: atom_id res chain seq x y z
N MET A 1 -14.46 -2.86 -23.48
CA MET A 1 -13.19 -3.38 -22.93
C MET A 1 -13.08 -3.14 -21.42
N ILE A 2 -13.11 -1.91 -20.92
CA ILE A 2 -12.94 -1.61 -19.47
C ILE A 2 -13.94 -2.38 -18.60
N GLY A 3 -15.23 -2.47 -18.96
CA GLY A 3 -16.21 -3.24 -18.21
C GLY A 3 -15.87 -4.74 -18.09
N LYS A 4 -15.28 -5.35 -19.13
CA LYS A 4 -14.80 -6.74 -19.05
C LYS A 4 -13.62 -6.89 -18.09
N LEU A 5 -12.69 -5.92 -18.06
CA LEU A 5 -11.58 -5.91 -17.10
C LEU A 5 -12.08 -5.69 -15.67
N GLN A 6 -13.07 -4.82 -15.47
CA GLN A 6 -13.72 -4.62 -14.18
C GLN A 6 -14.40 -5.89 -13.65
N PHE A 7 -15.03 -6.64 -14.52
CA PHE A 7 -15.60 -7.94 -14.17
C PHE A 7 -14.50 -8.93 -13.73
N ASN A 8 -13.41 -8.97 -14.48
CA ASN A 8 -12.28 -9.87 -14.22
C ASN A 8 -11.39 -9.42 -13.04
N GLU A 9 -11.54 -8.19 -12.52
CA GLU A 9 -10.73 -7.72 -11.38
C GLU A 9 -10.92 -8.57 -10.11
N LYS A 10 -11.99 -9.34 -10.03
CA LYS A 10 -12.28 -10.25 -8.91
C LYS A 10 -11.51 -11.57 -9.03
N SER A 11 -11.29 -12.05 -10.25
CA SER A 11 -10.59 -13.31 -10.54
C SER A 11 -9.10 -13.14 -10.81
N VAL A 12 -8.65 -11.93 -11.13
CA VAL A 12 -7.23 -11.60 -11.29
C VAL A 12 -6.74 -10.91 -10.02
N ARG A 13 -5.83 -11.57 -9.31
CA ARG A 13 -5.30 -11.06 -8.05
C ARG A 13 -4.71 -9.66 -8.25
N LYS A 14 -5.22 -8.67 -7.46
CA LYS A 14 -4.79 -7.27 -7.52
C LYS A 14 -5.13 -6.53 -8.84
N GLY A 15 -5.93 -7.13 -9.73
CA GLY A 15 -6.33 -6.50 -11.00
C GLY A 15 -6.95 -5.12 -10.85
N ARG A 16 -7.66 -4.89 -9.74
CA ARG A 16 -8.28 -3.58 -9.42
C ARG A 16 -7.28 -2.43 -9.39
N SER A 17 -6.04 -2.66 -8.94
CA SER A 17 -4.98 -1.63 -8.85
C SER A 17 -4.49 -1.15 -10.21
N TYR A 18 -4.73 -1.92 -11.26
CA TYR A 18 -4.32 -1.62 -12.64
C TYR A 18 -5.51 -1.24 -13.52
N LEU A 19 -6.48 -0.54 -12.94
CA LEU A 19 -7.64 0.01 -13.66
C LEU A 19 -7.82 1.51 -13.44
N TYR A 20 -6.93 2.16 -12.72
CA TYR A 20 -7.07 3.57 -12.35
C TYR A 20 -6.97 4.48 -13.58
N ALA A 21 -5.89 4.39 -14.35
CA ALA A 21 -5.67 5.23 -15.53
C ALA A 21 -6.70 4.94 -16.63
N LEU A 22 -7.08 3.67 -16.81
CA LEU A 22 -8.15 3.28 -17.73
C LEU A 22 -9.50 3.88 -17.34
N ARG A 23 -9.85 3.89 -16.05
CA ARG A 23 -11.08 4.55 -15.57
C ARG A 23 -11.04 6.06 -15.76
N GLN A 24 -9.89 6.70 -15.50
CA GLN A 24 -9.72 8.13 -15.77
C GLN A 24 -9.93 8.48 -17.25
N GLN A 25 -9.43 7.63 -18.17
CA GLN A 25 -9.69 7.80 -19.61
C GLN A 25 -11.17 7.70 -19.94
N LEU A 26 -11.89 6.75 -19.34
CA LEU A 26 -13.34 6.62 -19.53
C LEU A 26 -14.10 7.86 -19.04
N VAL A 27 -13.76 8.35 -17.84
CA VAL A 27 -14.38 9.57 -17.28
C VAL A 27 -14.12 10.79 -18.17
N LYS A 28 -12.87 10.93 -18.69
CA LYS A 28 -12.54 12.01 -19.62
C LYS A 28 -13.36 11.92 -20.92
N ALA A 29 -13.49 10.71 -21.47
CA ALA A 29 -14.29 10.50 -22.69
C ALA A 29 -15.79 10.82 -22.46
N GLN A 30 -16.34 10.40 -21.32
CA GLN A 30 -17.73 10.73 -20.96
C GLN A 30 -17.96 12.24 -20.80
N LYS A 31 -17.02 12.94 -20.14
CA LYS A 31 -17.09 14.40 -19.98
C LYS A 31 -16.98 15.16 -21.30
N SER A 32 -16.21 14.66 -22.26
CA SER A 32 -16.09 15.26 -23.59
C SER A 32 -17.25 14.91 -24.52
N LYS A 33 -18.27 14.19 -24.03
CA LYS A 33 -19.40 13.68 -24.82
C LYS A 33 -18.94 12.91 -26.06
N ALA A 34 -17.81 12.20 -25.98
CA ALA A 34 -17.27 11.40 -27.07
C ALA A 34 -18.25 10.26 -27.39
N GLU A 35 -18.64 10.18 -28.65
CA GLU A 35 -19.50 9.10 -29.12
C GLU A 35 -18.72 7.80 -29.26
N TRP A 36 -19.40 6.65 -29.28
CA TRP A 36 -18.78 5.33 -29.23
C TRP A 36 -17.82 5.03 -30.40
N TRP A 37 -17.94 5.71 -31.54
CA TRP A 37 -17.02 5.60 -32.69
C TRP A 37 -15.83 6.55 -32.66
N HIS A 38 -15.77 7.50 -31.72
CA HIS A 38 -14.62 8.38 -31.60
C HIS A 38 -13.38 7.60 -31.19
N ARG A 39 -12.27 7.84 -31.90
CA ARG A 39 -10.97 7.27 -31.54
C ARG A 39 -10.40 8.01 -30.33
N ILE A 40 -10.13 7.27 -29.26
CA ILE A 40 -9.54 7.81 -28.04
C ILE A 40 -8.06 7.39 -28.00
N LYS A 41 -7.16 8.38 -27.86
CA LYS A 41 -5.73 8.12 -27.65
C LYS A 41 -5.50 7.81 -26.17
N PHE A 42 -5.03 6.59 -25.88
CA PHE A 42 -4.68 6.20 -24.51
C PHE A 42 -3.44 6.93 -24.02
N SER A 43 -3.47 7.37 -22.74
CA SER A 43 -2.29 7.86 -22.04
C SER A 43 -1.24 6.76 -21.88
N SER A 44 0.00 7.15 -21.57
CA SER A 44 1.10 6.21 -21.27
C SER A 44 0.72 5.24 -20.15
N ASP A 45 0.11 5.76 -19.08
CA ASP A 45 -0.31 4.96 -17.92
C ASP A 45 -1.43 3.99 -18.27
N ALA A 46 -2.43 4.43 -19.04
CA ALA A 46 -3.49 3.54 -19.51
C ALA A 46 -2.95 2.42 -20.43
N LYS A 47 -1.95 2.72 -21.27
CA LYS A 47 -1.26 1.70 -22.06
C LYS A 47 -0.47 0.73 -21.18
N HIS A 48 0.19 1.25 -20.12
CA HIS A 48 0.89 0.42 -19.15
C HIS A 48 -0.06 -0.53 -18.42
N GLU A 49 -1.21 -0.03 -17.95
CA GLU A 49 -2.24 -0.86 -17.32
C GLU A 49 -2.77 -1.93 -18.29
N LEU A 50 -2.99 -1.60 -19.57
CA LEU A 50 -3.40 -2.57 -20.58
C LEU A 50 -2.35 -3.67 -20.83
N LYS A 51 -1.07 -3.30 -20.88
CA LYS A 51 0.02 -4.27 -21.01
C LYS A 51 0.08 -5.20 -19.80
N TRP A 52 -0.09 -4.65 -18.60
CA TRP A 52 -0.15 -5.44 -17.38
C TRP A 52 -1.33 -6.43 -17.41
N TRP A 53 -2.53 -5.96 -17.78
CA TRP A 53 -3.70 -6.82 -17.91
C TRP A 53 -3.53 -7.92 -18.95
N HIS A 54 -2.91 -7.59 -20.10
CA HIS A 54 -2.61 -8.58 -21.13
C HIS A 54 -1.70 -9.69 -20.58
N HIS A 55 -0.63 -9.31 -19.87
CA HIS A 55 0.27 -10.27 -19.22
C HIS A 55 -0.46 -11.07 -18.13
N ALA A 56 -1.20 -10.43 -17.24
CA ALA A 56 -1.91 -11.09 -16.17
C ALA A 56 -2.94 -12.12 -16.67
N LEU A 57 -3.66 -11.81 -17.74
CA LEU A 57 -4.64 -12.74 -18.31
C LEU A 57 -3.99 -13.94 -19.03
N GLN A 58 -2.75 -13.79 -19.51
CA GLN A 58 -2.02 -14.87 -20.17
C GLN A 58 -1.26 -15.77 -19.20
N TYR A 59 -0.60 -15.19 -18.20
CA TYR A 59 0.41 -15.88 -17.41
C TYR A 59 0.05 -15.98 -15.93
N ASP A 60 -0.75 -15.04 -15.42
CA ASP A 60 -1.14 -14.98 -14.01
C ASP A 60 -2.41 -15.81 -13.82
N SER A 61 -2.23 -17.10 -13.80
CA SER A 61 -3.37 -17.98 -13.72
C SER A 61 -4.02 -18.00 -12.34
N LYS A 62 -5.20 -17.45 -12.27
CA LYS A 62 -6.32 -18.19 -11.70
C LYS A 62 -6.37 -18.19 -10.19
N VAL A 63 -6.69 -17.04 -9.64
CA VAL A 63 -7.37 -17.06 -8.34
C VAL A 63 -8.75 -17.68 -8.58
N SER A 64 -8.95 -18.91 -8.13
CA SER A 64 -10.27 -19.50 -8.11
C SER A 64 -11.20 -18.61 -7.29
N LEU A 65 -12.31 -18.16 -7.87
CA LEU A 65 -13.35 -17.43 -7.15
C LEU A 65 -13.97 -18.25 -6.02
N LEU A 66 -13.74 -19.56 -6.02
CA LEU A 66 -14.21 -20.52 -5.03
C LEU A 66 -13.27 -20.62 -3.82
N HIS A 67 -12.06 -20.09 -3.89
CA HIS A 67 -11.18 -20.01 -2.74
C HIS A 67 -11.56 -18.79 -1.88
N TYR A 68 -12.58 -18.96 -1.07
CA TYR A 68 -12.75 -18.16 0.12
C TYR A 68 -11.55 -18.43 1.04
N VAL A 69 -10.61 -17.53 1.02
CA VAL A 69 -9.43 -17.63 1.89
C VAL A 69 -9.92 -17.38 3.31
N LYS A 70 -10.23 -18.47 4.05
CA LYS A 70 -10.35 -18.36 5.50
C LYS A 70 -9.05 -17.73 6.01
N TRP A 71 -9.14 -16.71 6.83
CA TRP A 71 -7.99 -16.07 7.49
C TRP A 71 -7.45 -16.94 8.63
N SER A 72 -7.42 -18.24 8.42
CA SER A 72 -6.71 -19.22 9.23
C SER A 72 -5.48 -19.68 8.44
N ASP A 73 -4.34 -19.63 9.05
CA ASP A 73 -3.08 -20.13 8.49
C ASP A 73 -2.55 -21.19 9.46
N PRO A 74 -2.23 -22.43 9.00
CA PRO A 74 -1.60 -23.45 9.84
C PRO A 74 -0.30 -22.98 10.49
N LEU A 75 0.41 -22.07 9.84
CA LEU A 75 1.65 -21.46 10.36
C LEU A 75 1.39 -20.19 11.20
N GLY A 76 0.13 -19.86 11.48
CA GLY A 76 -0.29 -18.62 12.14
C GLY A 76 -0.34 -17.42 11.18
N VAL A 77 -1.22 -16.46 11.48
CA VAL A 77 -1.30 -15.18 10.76
C VAL A 77 -0.26 -14.23 11.31
N LEU A 78 0.46 -13.53 10.45
CA LEU A 78 1.44 -12.52 10.85
C LEU A 78 0.72 -11.17 11.02
N GLU A 79 0.96 -10.48 12.14
CA GLU A 79 0.22 -9.28 12.54
C GLU A 79 1.13 -8.08 12.73
N PRO A 80 1.71 -7.50 11.67
CA PRO A 80 2.44 -6.24 11.74
C PRO A 80 1.52 -5.06 12.00
N THR A 81 2.04 -4.05 12.70
CA THR A 81 1.37 -2.77 12.94
C THR A 81 2.16 -1.62 12.36
N SER A 82 1.51 -0.52 12.00
CA SER A 82 2.17 0.74 11.67
C SER A 82 1.36 1.95 12.09
N ASP A 83 2.08 3.05 12.19
CA ASP A 83 1.55 4.38 12.47
C ASP A 83 2.36 5.44 11.71
N ALA A 84 1.76 6.62 11.49
CA ALA A 84 2.42 7.76 10.90
C ALA A 84 2.14 9.05 11.68
N SER A 85 3.18 9.79 11.96
CA SER A 85 3.13 11.11 12.59
C SER A 85 3.59 12.21 11.62
N GLU A 86 3.66 13.45 12.12
CA GLU A 86 4.28 14.56 11.38
C GLU A 86 5.79 14.38 11.24
N TRP A 87 6.44 13.65 12.14
CA TRP A 87 7.87 13.38 12.14
C TRP A 87 8.26 12.29 11.13
N GLY A 88 7.54 11.15 11.13
CA GLY A 88 7.93 9.99 10.37
C GLY A 88 6.90 8.88 10.37
N CYS A 89 7.30 7.71 9.90
CA CYS A 89 6.53 6.49 10.07
C CYS A 89 7.21 5.51 11.01
N GLY A 90 6.39 4.80 11.76
CA GLY A 90 6.77 3.72 12.65
C GLY A 90 6.06 2.43 12.28
N ALA A 91 6.72 1.31 12.49
CA ALA A 91 6.09 0.00 12.37
C ALA A 91 6.73 -0.99 13.31
N TYR A 92 5.96 -1.98 13.74
CA TYR A 92 6.41 -3.04 14.62
C TYR A 92 5.93 -4.41 14.12
N PHE A 93 6.81 -5.38 14.15
CA PHE A 93 6.50 -6.76 13.84
C PHE A 93 7.46 -7.72 14.54
N ASN A 94 6.92 -8.65 15.33
CA ASN A 94 7.70 -9.57 16.17
C ASN A 94 8.64 -8.81 17.10
N SER A 95 9.95 -9.02 16.91
CA SER A 95 11.00 -8.33 17.68
C SER A 95 11.71 -7.25 16.86
N GLU A 96 11.14 -6.81 15.76
CA GLU A 96 11.72 -5.78 14.90
C GLU A 96 10.82 -4.54 14.84
N TYR A 97 11.47 -3.37 14.82
CA TYR A 97 10.76 -2.10 14.62
C TYR A 97 11.38 -1.25 13.53
N ILE A 98 10.57 -0.41 12.94
CA ILE A 98 10.96 0.63 11.98
C ILE A 98 10.65 1.98 12.62
N SER A 99 11.61 2.89 12.59
CA SER A 99 11.44 4.29 12.92
C SER A 99 12.15 5.09 11.83
N LEU A 100 11.39 5.76 10.97
CA LEU A 100 11.91 6.40 9.78
C LEU A 100 11.37 7.83 9.64
N PRO A 101 12.24 8.86 9.70
CA PRO A 101 11.82 10.23 9.47
C PRO A 101 11.41 10.46 8.02
N TRP A 102 10.50 11.42 7.80
CA TRP A 102 10.12 11.78 6.44
C TRP A 102 11.23 12.52 5.71
N THR A 103 11.50 12.10 4.47
CA THR A 103 12.33 12.86 3.53
C THR A 103 11.57 14.10 3.05
N ASP A 104 12.30 15.08 2.53
CA ASP A 104 11.67 16.31 2.01
C ASP A 104 10.74 16.03 0.82
N ASP A 105 11.09 15.08 -0.03
CA ASP A 105 10.21 14.62 -1.12
C ASP A 105 8.86 14.12 -0.59
N VAL A 106 8.89 13.34 0.51
CA VAL A 106 7.66 12.83 1.14
C VAL A 106 6.86 13.96 1.76
N LYS A 107 7.50 14.88 2.46
CA LYS A 107 6.84 16.07 3.03
C LYS A 107 6.15 16.87 1.92
N GLN A 108 6.81 17.03 0.78
CA GLN A 108 6.26 17.74 -0.37
C GLN A 108 4.99 17.07 -0.92
N ILE A 109 5.02 15.75 -1.18
CA ILE A 109 3.86 15.04 -1.76
C ILE A 109 2.71 14.84 -0.78
N THR A 110 3.02 14.75 0.51
CA THR A 110 2.02 14.59 1.58
C THR A 110 1.47 15.93 2.07
N GLY A 111 2.15 17.03 1.75
CA GLY A 111 1.81 18.37 2.23
C GLY A 111 2.06 18.54 3.73
N LEU A 112 2.93 17.74 4.34
CA LEU A 112 3.29 17.87 5.74
C LEU A 112 3.84 19.28 6.02
N GLY A 113 3.49 19.85 7.18
CA GLY A 113 3.79 21.24 7.52
C GLY A 113 2.84 22.26 6.87
N THR A 114 1.84 21.84 6.10
CA THR A 114 0.84 22.72 5.49
C THR A 114 -0.58 22.38 5.95
N ARG A 115 -1.54 23.30 5.69
CA ARG A 115 -2.97 23.04 5.95
C ARG A 115 -3.57 21.94 5.05
N ARG A 116 -2.88 21.53 3.98
CA ARG A 116 -3.34 20.54 3.00
C ARG A 116 -2.71 19.16 3.20
N ARG A 117 -2.18 18.91 4.40
CA ARG A 117 -1.54 17.63 4.74
C ARG A 117 -2.48 16.44 4.54
N SER A 118 -1.92 15.33 4.07
CA SER A 118 -2.64 14.08 3.88
C SER A 118 -2.08 13.00 4.80
N MET A 119 -2.58 12.91 6.04
CA MET A 119 -2.19 11.83 6.96
C MET A 119 -2.49 10.43 6.38
N PRO A 120 -3.63 10.17 5.70
CA PRO A 120 -3.86 8.87 5.08
C PRO A 120 -2.81 8.47 4.02
N LEU A 121 -2.14 9.45 3.39
CA LEU A 121 -1.03 9.15 2.48
C LEU A 121 0.23 8.78 3.27
N CYS A 122 0.54 9.49 4.36
CA CYS A 122 1.64 9.15 5.27
C CYS A 122 1.48 7.74 5.83
N GLU A 123 0.30 7.41 6.33
CA GLU A 123 -0.05 6.08 6.84
C GLU A 123 0.12 4.99 5.78
N ALA A 124 -0.38 5.22 4.56
CA ALA A 124 -0.22 4.27 3.47
C ALA A 124 1.27 4.04 3.11
N ILE A 125 2.09 5.09 3.19
CA ILE A 125 3.54 5.01 2.98
C ILE A 125 4.18 4.16 4.10
N GLY A 126 3.79 4.34 5.36
CA GLY A 126 4.24 3.51 6.49
C GLY A 126 3.98 2.03 6.24
N VAL A 127 2.78 1.68 5.80
CA VAL A 127 2.44 0.30 5.38
C VAL A 127 3.35 -0.18 4.25
N ALA A 128 3.62 0.65 3.23
CA ALA A 128 4.48 0.27 2.11
C ALA A 128 5.92 0.01 2.54
N VAL A 129 6.46 0.83 3.44
CA VAL A 129 7.79 0.66 4.04
C VAL A 129 7.87 -0.65 4.81
N ALA A 130 6.89 -0.93 5.68
CA ALA A 130 6.83 -2.15 6.47
C ALA A 130 6.76 -3.41 5.59
N ILE A 131 5.85 -3.43 4.61
CA ILE A 131 5.70 -4.55 3.66
C ILE A 131 6.98 -4.76 2.83
N SER A 132 7.65 -3.69 2.41
CA SER A 132 8.91 -3.78 1.66
C SER A 132 10.02 -4.36 2.52
N THR A 133 10.15 -3.88 3.77
CA THR A 133 11.20 -4.27 4.70
C THR A 133 11.07 -5.76 5.07
N TRP A 134 9.90 -6.20 5.47
CA TRP A 134 9.68 -7.58 5.93
C TRP A 134 9.19 -8.54 4.84
N ARG A 135 9.26 -8.15 3.55
CA ARG A 135 8.74 -8.96 2.44
C ARG A 135 9.21 -10.41 2.42
N ARG A 136 10.47 -10.69 2.86
CA ARG A 136 11.00 -12.06 2.94
C ARG A 136 10.39 -12.84 4.09
N GLN A 137 10.15 -12.19 5.24
CA GLN A 137 9.50 -12.82 6.39
C GLN A 137 8.01 -13.09 6.10
N PHE A 138 7.40 -12.29 5.21
CA PHE A 138 6.00 -12.41 4.81
C PHE A 138 5.78 -13.33 3.59
N GLU A 139 6.86 -13.81 2.96
CA GLU A 139 6.77 -14.59 1.72
C GLU A 139 5.93 -15.86 1.90
N GLY A 140 4.94 -16.05 1.03
CA GLY A 140 4.01 -17.17 1.08
C GLY A 140 3.01 -17.15 2.26
N ARG A 141 3.01 -16.11 3.11
CA ARG A 141 2.26 -16.05 4.35
C ARG A 141 1.01 -15.18 4.26
N LYS A 142 0.09 -15.42 5.17
CA LYS A 142 -1.04 -14.53 5.44
C LYS A 142 -0.63 -13.45 6.42
N VAL A 143 -0.84 -12.20 6.04
CA VAL A 143 -0.46 -11.01 6.80
C VAL A 143 -1.72 -10.20 7.07
N LEU A 144 -2.08 -10.06 8.33
CA LEU A 144 -3.14 -9.19 8.84
C LEU A 144 -2.50 -7.90 9.33
N PHE A 145 -2.42 -6.92 8.47
CA PHE A 145 -1.79 -5.64 8.77
C PHE A 145 -2.75 -4.76 9.59
N ARG A 146 -2.32 -4.31 10.76
CA ARG A 146 -3.14 -3.49 11.66
C ARG A 146 -2.70 -2.03 11.65
N THR A 147 -3.65 -1.12 11.50
CA THR A 147 -3.47 0.34 11.55
C THR A 147 -4.74 1.00 12.07
N ASP A 148 -4.63 2.16 12.69
CA ASP A 148 -5.77 2.94 13.15
C ASP A 148 -6.34 3.89 12.09
N CYS A 149 -5.82 3.83 10.86
CA CYS A 149 -6.25 4.65 9.73
C CYS A 149 -7.26 3.91 8.83
N LEU A 150 -8.56 4.06 9.07
CA LEU A 150 -9.62 3.44 8.25
C LEU A 150 -9.50 3.65 6.74
N PRO A 151 -9.14 4.86 6.21
CA PRO A 151 -8.89 5.05 4.79
C PRO A 151 -7.80 4.12 4.23
N VAL A 152 -6.77 3.83 5.02
CA VAL A 152 -5.67 2.93 4.64
C VAL A 152 -6.14 1.48 4.64
N VAL A 153 -6.88 1.05 5.65
CA VAL A 153 -7.51 -0.29 5.69
C VAL A 153 -8.31 -0.54 4.42
N HIS A 154 -9.19 0.41 4.07
CA HIS A 154 -9.97 0.28 2.84
C HIS A 154 -9.12 0.30 1.57
N GLY A 155 -8.07 1.14 1.53
CA GLY A 155 -7.17 1.24 0.40
C GLY A 155 -6.38 -0.03 0.16
N VAL A 156 -5.79 -0.61 1.19
CA VAL A 156 -5.05 -1.88 1.15
C VAL A 156 -5.97 -3.02 0.69
N ASN A 157 -7.15 -3.15 1.31
CA ASN A 157 -8.09 -4.24 0.99
C ASN A 157 -8.69 -4.12 -0.42
N LYS A 158 -8.95 -2.90 -0.88
CA LYS A 158 -9.45 -2.62 -2.24
C LYS A 158 -8.32 -2.56 -3.29
N GLY A 159 -7.06 -2.43 -2.87
CA GLY A 159 -5.91 -2.23 -3.74
C GLY A 159 -5.86 -0.87 -4.43
N ARG A 160 -6.63 0.12 -3.95
CA ARG A 160 -6.69 1.49 -4.49
C ARG A 160 -7.29 2.47 -3.50
N SER A 161 -6.98 3.76 -3.66
CA SER A 161 -7.68 4.82 -2.92
C SER A 161 -9.16 4.91 -3.31
N SER A 162 -10.00 5.28 -2.36
CA SER A 162 -11.40 5.64 -2.61
C SER A 162 -11.54 7.05 -3.21
N SER A 163 -10.57 7.93 -2.95
CA SER A 163 -10.52 9.27 -3.52
C SER A 163 -10.04 9.24 -4.96
N SER A 164 -10.79 9.83 -5.87
CA SER A 164 -10.44 9.94 -7.29
C SER A 164 -9.25 10.87 -7.55
N SER A 165 -8.85 11.67 -6.57
CA SER A 165 -7.86 12.74 -6.70
C SER A 165 -6.46 12.37 -6.18
N SER A 166 -6.28 11.21 -5.58
CA SER A 166 -5.01 10.85 -4.95
C SER A 166 -4.15 9.94 -5.83
N GLU A 167 -3.41 10.52 -6.75
CA GLU A 167 -2.47 9.78 -7.62
C GLU A 167 -1.36 9.10 -6.78
N TRP A 168 -0.84 9.79 -5.78
CA TRP A 168 0.20 9.27 -4.90
C TRP A 168 -0.30 8.11 -4.04
N GLN A 169 -1.51 8.20 -3.46
CA GLN A 169 -2.07 7.06 -2.73
C GLN A 169 -2.23 5.82 -3.62
N ASN A 170 -2.69 6.01 -4.86
CA ASN A 170 -2.79 4.90 -5.80
C ASN A 170 -1.42 4.33 -6.19
N ALA A 171 -0.37 5.18 -6.27
CA ALA A 171 1.01 4.72 -6.48
C ALA A 171 1.48 3.84 -5.31
N VAL A 172 1.20 4.24 -4.06
CA VAL A 172 1.53 3.47 -2.87
C VAL A 172 0.82 2.11 -2.89
N TYR A 173 -0.48 2.07 -3.15
CA TYR A 173 -1.22 0.79 -3.20
C TYR A 173 -0.76 -0.11 -4.35
N ARG A 174 -0.40 0.46 -5.52
CA ARG A 174 0.22 -0.32 -6.60
C ARG A 174 1.56 -0.90 -6.18
N PHE A 175 2.38 -0.12 -5.47
CA PHE A 175 3.66 -0.60 -4.93
C PHE A 175 3.45 -1.76 -3.96
N ILE A 176 2.58 -1.61 -2.94
CA ILE A 176 2.24 -2.66 -1.99
C ILE A 176 1.78 -3.92 -2.72
N ASN A 177 0.85 -3.78 -3.67
CA ASN A 177 0.32 -4.90 -4.43
C ASN A 177 1.39 -5.61 -5.27
N ARG A 178 2.33 -4.86 -5.86
CA ARG A 178 3.46 -5.42 -6.61
C ARG A 178 4.36 -6.26 -5.72
N ILE A 179 4.70 -5.78 -4.53
CA ILE A 179 5.50 -6.54 -3.56
C ILE A 179 4.74 -7.79 -3.11
N CYS A 180 3.48 -7.65 -2.73
CA CYS A 180 2.65 -8.78 -2.32
C CYS A 180 2.53 -9.84 -3.41
N HIS A 181 2.40 -9.44 -4.67
CA HIS A 181 2.35 -10.37 -5.80
C HIS A 181 3.69 -11.09 -5.99
N LYS A 182 4.80 -10.31 -6.05
CA LYS A 182 6.15 -10.85 -6.25
C LYS A 182 6.55 -11.87 -5.19
N HIS A 183 6.17 -11.65 -3.94
CA HIS A 183 6.52 -12.50 -2.79
C HIS A 183 5.38 -13.40 -2.32
N ASN A 184 4.33 -13.55 -3.10
CA ASN A 184 3.15 -14.36 -2.76
C ASN A 184 2.55 -14.06 -1.38
N ILE A 185 2.55 -12.78 -0.96
CA ILE A 185 2.01 -12.33 0.33
C ILE A 185 0.50 -12.19 0.25
N PHE A 186 -0.23 -12.81 1.18
CA PHE A 186 -1.69 -12.70 1.30
C PHE A 186 -2.01 -11.60 2.30
N LEU A 187 -2.04 -10.35 1.82
CA LEU A 187 -2.24 -9.17 2.66
C LEU A 187 -3.73 -8.84 2.83
N HIS A 188 -4.13 -8.68 4.08
CA HIS A 188 -5.38 -8.04 4.50
C HIS A 188 -5.06 -6.96 5.54
N ALA A 189 -5.85 -5.90 5.58
CA ALA A 189 -5.70 -4.87 6.61
C ALA A 189 -6.94 -4.84 7.50
N GLU A 190 -6.70 -4.61 8.79
CA GLU A 190 -7.73 -4.47 9.81
C GLU A 190 -7.51 -3.19 10.62
N HIS A 191 -8.60 -2.57 11.03
CA HIS A 191 -8.55 -1.39 11.88
C HIS A 191 -8.38 -1.78 13.34
N ILE A 192 -7.44 -1.12 14.01
CA ILE A 192 -7.31 -1.15 15.48
C ILE A 192 -7.57 0.25 16.04
N LYS A 193 -7.87 0.34 17.34
CA LYS A 193 -7.97 1.65 17.99
C LYS A 193 -6.58 2.25 18.14
N GLY A 194 -6.44 3.57 18.02
CA GLY A 194 -5.17 4.26 18.25
C GLY A 194 -4.57 3.97 19.64
N THR A 195 -5.43 3.79 20.65
CA THR A 195 -5.02 3.35 22.01
C THR A 195 -4.36 1.97 22.05
N ASP A 196 -4.61 1.13 21.05
CA ASP A 196 -4.07 -0.22 20.95
C ASP A 196 -2.84 -0.27 20.02
N ASN A 197 -2.53 0.83 19.31
CA ASN A 197 -1.40 0.96 18.38
C ASN A 197 -0.16 1.61 19.02
N VAL A 198 0.00 1.48 20.34
CA VAL A 198 0.97 2.21 21.17
C VAL A 198 2.41 2.04 20.67
N LEU A 199 2.82 0.83 20.35
CA LEU A 199 4.21 0.55 19.96
C LEU A 199 4.59 1.23 18.64
N SER A 200 3.70 1.22 17.65
CA SER A 200 3.93 1.91 16.38
C SER A 200 3.85 3.45 16.52
N ASP A 201 3.00 3.96 17.41
CA ASP A 201 2.87 5.39 17.70
C ASP A 201 4.17 5.95 18.31
N PHE A 202 4.78 5.26 19.29
CA PHE A 202 6.08 5.67 19.82
C PHE A 202 7.15 5.83 18.74
N VAL A 203 7.32 4.81 17.89
CA VAL A 203 8.40 4.83 16.88
C VAL A 203 8.09 5.77 15.71
N SER A 204 6.81 6.06 15.43
CA SER A 204 6.41 7.06 14.44
C SER A 204 6.72 8.49 14.88
N ARG A 205 6.78 8.74 16.21
CA ARG A 205 7.04 10.04 16.85
C ARG A 205 8.48 10.22 17.29
N ASN A 206 9.41 9.34 16.89
CA ASN A 206 10.81 9.36 17.33
C ASN A 206 10.99 9.16 18.85
N MET A 207 10.10 8.43 19.48
CA MET A 207 10.14 8.10 20.91
C MET A 207 10.68 6.67 21.08
N GLU A 208 11.89 6.42 20.53
CA GLU A 208 12.47 5.07 20.55
C GLU A 208 12.83 4.59 21.95
N GLN A 209 13.19 5.50 22.85
CA GLN A 209 13.54 5.16 24.25
C GLN A 209 12.30 4.64 24.99
N GLU A 210 11.16 5.33 24.86
CA GLU A 210 9.88 4.95 25.43
C GLU A 210 9.39 3.61 24.84
N PHE A 211 9.55 3.44 23.54
CA PHE A 211 9.26 2.17 22.86
C PHE A 211 10.09 1.01 23.43
N ILE A 212 11.41 1.17 23.58
CA ILE A 212 12.29 0.14 24.12
C ILE A 212 11.92 -0.18 25.57
N LEU A 213 11.68 0.84 26.40
CA LEU A 213 11.27 0.67 27.79
C LEU A 213 9.94 -0.11 27.90
N GLN A 214 8.96 0.24 27.08
CA GLN A 214 7.68 -0.47 27.03
C GLN A 214 7.88 -1.96 26.66
N CYS A 215 8.67 -2.21 25.62
CA CYS A 215 8.99 -3.58 25.20
C CYS A 215 9.70 -4.39 26.30
N LEU A 216 10.65 -3.77 27.01
CA LEU A 216 11.37 -4.43 28.12
C LEU A 216 10.45 -4.73 29.29
N GLN A 217 9.53 -3.83 29.63
CA GLN A 217 8.50 -4.07 30.66
C GLN A 217 7.61 -5.26 30.32
N GLU A 218 7.35 -5.49 29.04
CA GLU A 218 6.58 -6.62 28.53
C GLU A 218 7.44 -7.89 28.33
N GLY A 219 8.71 -7.87 28.74
CA GLY A 219 9.64 -9.00 28.58
C GLY A 219 10.07 -9.27 27.12
N ARG A 220 9.97 -8.25 26.25
CA ARG A 220 10.32 -8.36 24.83
C ARG A 220 11.67 -7.72 24.55
N THR A 221 12.53 -8.45 23.84
CA THR A 221 13.74 -7.86 23.24
C THR A 221 13.43 -7.40 21.82
N VAL A 222 13.89 -6.20 21.46
CA VAL A 222 13.61 -5.61 20.16
C VAL A 222 14.88 -5.11 19.48
N LYS A 223 14.90 -5.11 18.16
CA LYS A 223 15.97 -4.56 17.34
C LYS A 223 15.40 -3.70 16.22
N ARG A 224 16.16 -2.69 15.81
CA ARG A 224 15.81 -1.87 14.66
C ARG A 224 15.95 -2.69 13.38
N ALA A 225 14.93 -2.68 12.53
CA ALA A 225 14.96 -3.35 11.25
C ALA A 225 15.82 -2.55 10.25
N GLN A 226 16.53 -3.25 9.38
CA GLN A 226 17.17 -2.62 8.22
C GLN A 226 16.09 -2.29 7.19
N VAL A 227 15.74 -1.01 7.07
CA VAL A 227 14.72 -0.54 6.14
C VAL A 227 15.20 -0.71 4.71
N LEU A 228 14.34 -1.24 3.86
CA LEU A 228 14.62 -1.43 2.44
C LEU A 228 14.07 -0.27 1.63
N PRO A 229 14.77 0.15 0.56
CA PRO A 229 14.36 1.29 -0.23
C PRO A 229 12.97 1.07 -0.86
N VAL A 230 12.16 2.11 -0.84
CA VAL A 230 10.85 2.17 -1.46
C VAL A 230 10.87 3.21 -2.57
N THR A 231 10.43 2.82 -3.75
CA THR A 231 10.31 3.71 -4.90
C THR A 231 8.85 3.88 -5.27
N LEU A 232 8.35 5.08 -5.18
CA LEU A 232 6.97 5.44 -5.54
C LEU A 232 6.95 6.30 -6.78
N GLN A 233 6.08 5.96 -7.72
CA GLN A 233 5.87 6.73 -8.95
C GLN A 233 4.39 6.74 -9.30
N PRO A 234 3.72 7.90 -9.28
CA PRO A 234 2.28 7.97 -9.53
C PRO A 234 1.93 7.78 -11.00
N SER A 235 2.79 8.23 -11.91
CA SER A 235 2.65 8.06 -13.36
C SER A 235 4.01 7.91 -14.02
N LEU A 236 4.05 7.43 -15.27
CA LEU A 236 5.29 7.30 -16.04
C LEU A 236 5.94 8.66 -16.35
N ASN A 237 5.18 9.74 -16.30
CA ASN A 237 5.65 11.11 -16.57
C ASN A 237 5.97 11.91 -15.29
N THR A 238 5.77 11.33 -14.11
CA THR A 238 6.07 11.98 -12.83
C THR A 238 7.38 11.40 -12.29
N PRO A 239 8.29 12.23 -11.77
CA PRO A 239 9.50 11.74 -11.12
C PRO A 239 9.19 10.72 -10.04
N ALA A 240 10.04 9.70 -9.93
CA ALA A 240 9.94 8.73 -8.86
C ALA A 240 10.50 9.34 -7.56
N ILE A 241 9.87 9.01 -6.44
CA ILE A 241 10.35 9.36 -5.10
C ILE A 241 11.00 8.15 -4.47
N PHE A 242 12.16 8.36 -3.90
CA PHE A 242 12.94 7.33 -3.24
C PHE A 242 12.91 7.54 -1.72
N PHE A 243 12.63 6.46 -1.01
CA PHE A 243 12.92 6.35 0.41
C PHE A 243 14.23 5.57 0.51
N PRO A 244 15.28 6.18 1.04
CA PRO A 244 16.56 5.49 1.22
C PRO A 244 16.40 4.35 2.24
N SER A 245 17.32 3.39 2.18
CA SER A 245 17.55 2.45 3.28
C SER A 245 18.08 3.23 4.48
N ALA A 246 17.51 3.01 5.64
CA ALA A 246 18.04 3.51 6.91
C ALA A 246 18.93 2.45 7.56
#